data_c6f7e55e8ab0665431e053e9683f1c3a
#
_entry.id   c6f7e55e8ab0665431e053e9683f1c3a
#
_cell.length_a   1.000
_cell.length_b   1.000
_cell.length_c   1.000
_cell.angle_alpha   90.00
_cell.angle_beta   90.00
_cell.angle_gamma   90.00
#
_symmetry.space_group_name_H-M   'P 1'
#
loop_
_entity.id
_entity.type
_entity.pdbx_description
1 polymer ?
#
loop_
_entity_poly.entity_id
_entity_poly.type
_entity_poly.pdbx_seq_one_letter_code
_entity_poly.pdbx_strand_id
1 'polypeptide(L)'
;MLQFLQKTKKNERLSFNETSLELWRKVFNVNFFAPIIISKAIVNNLKSANGMIINVTSIASDNVHQFAGPAYATSKAALKSLTREMASDLAKDNIRVNAIAPGEIETSMVTPSSKKLLTEKIPMKRFGTPDEVAGVILSMCSETFSYVNGTEIQINGGQTV
;
A
#
# COMPACT_ATOMS: atom_id res chain seq x y z
N MET A 1 -3.44 0.45 10.14
CA MET A 1 -3.24 1.20 8.88
C MET A 1 -4.28 2.30 8.79
N LEU A 2 -3.88 3.56 9.02
CA LEU A 2 -4.80 4.71 8.93
C LEU A 2 -5.03 5.02 7.43
N GLN A 3 -6.06 4.41 6.86
CA GLN A 3 -6.59 4.84 5.57
C GLN A 3 -7.31 6.17 5.79
N PHE A 4 -6.60 7.27 5.58
CA PHE A 4 -7.27 8.55 5.41
C PHE A 4 -7.95 8.54 4.04
N LEU A 5 -9.15 7.95 3.99
CA LEU A 5 -10.07 8.21 2.91
C LEU A 5 -10.41 9.71 2.99
N GLN A 6 -9.79 10.48 2.11
CA GLN A 6 -10.00 11.92 2.02
C GLN A 6 -11.36 12.15 1.38
N LYS A 7 -12.38 12.29 2.22
CA LYS A 7 -13.76 12.45 1.78
C LYS A 7 -14.31 13.79 2.19
N THR A 8 -15.15 14.35 1.35
CA THR A 8 -16.00 15.48 1.68
C THR A 8 -17.03 15.08 2.73
N LYS A 9 -17.78 16.06 3.29
CA LYS A 9 -18.95 15.78 4.16
C LYS A 9 -20.02 14.92 3.46
N LYS A 10 -20.02 14.86 2.12
CA LYS A 10 -20.89 14.01 1.29
C LYS A 10 -20.30 12.63 0.98
N ASN A 11 -19.20 12.24 1.63
CA ASN A 11 -18.52 10.97 1.39
C ASN A 11 -17.89 10.81 -0.01
N GLU A 12 -17.68 11.93 -0.72
CA GLU A 12 -17.07 11.99 -2.03
C GLU A 12 -15.54 12.16 -1.90
N ARG A 13 -14.80 11.75 -2.92
CA ARG A 13 -13.35 11.95 -3.01
C ARG A 13 -13.03 13.45 -3.02
N LEU A 14 -12.11 13.92 -2.16
CA LEU A 14 -11.55 15.26 -2.27
C LEU A 14 -10.80 15.44 -3.58
N SER A 15 -11.05 16.55 -4.26
CA SER A 15 -10.27 16.93 -5.43
C SER A 15 -8.91 17.50 -5.03
N PHE A 16 -8.04 17.75 -6.03
CA PHE A 16 -6.75 18.38 -5.81
C PHE A 16 -6.89 19.76 -5.14
N ASN A 17 -7.81 20.59 -5.62
CA ASN A 17 -8.02 21.95 -5.09
C ASN A 17 -8.62 21.97 -3.67
N GLU A 18 -9.38 20.95 -3.31
CA GLU A 18 -10.00 20.84 -1.98
C GLU A 18 -9.04 20.22 -0.94
N THR A 19 -7.96 19.60 -1.37
CA THR A 19 -7.00 18.95 -0.49
C THR A 19 -6.00 19.97 0.06
N SER A 20 -6.16 20.36 1.32
CA SER A 20 -5.28 21.34 1.97
C SER A 20 -3.84 20.84 2.10
N LEU A 21 -2.85 21.75 2.13
CA LEU A 21 -1.44 21.40 2.39
C LEU A 21 -1.25 20.72 3.75
N GLU A 22 -2.03 21.08 4.74
CA GLU A 22 -2.01 20.42 6.05
C GLU A 22 -2.39 18.93 5.92
N LEU A 23 -3.45 18.64 5.16
CA LEU A 23 -3.88 17.27 4.89
C LEU A 23 -2.84 16.49 4.08
N TRP A 24 -2.20 17.12 3.06
CA TRP A 24 -1.07 16.55 2.34
C TRP A 24 0.05 16.13 3.32
N ARG A 25 0.51 17.06 4.18
CA ARG A 25 1.56 16.79 5.16
C ARG A 25 1.19 15.64 6.10
N LYS A 26 -0.04 15.66 6.62
CA LYS A 26 -0.53 14.61 7.53
C LYS A 26 -0.52 13.22 6.87
N VAL A 27 -0.98 13.12 5.63
CA VAL A 27 -1.00 11.86 4.87
C VAL A 27 0.42 11.37 4.58
N PHE A 28 1.30 12.25 4.12
CA PHE A 28 2.69 11.91 3.85
C PHE A 28 3.45 11.52 5.11
N ASN A 29 3.22 12.19 6.23
CA ASN A 29 3.85 11.84 7.50
C ASN A 29 3.55 10.39 7.89
N VAL A 30 2.31 9.93 7.71
CA VAL A 30 1.91 8.56 8.08
C VAL A 30 2.29 7.55 6.99
N ASN A 31 2.01 7.83 5.72
CA ASN A 31 2.11 6.84 4.66
C ASN A 31 3.52 6.73 4.04
N PHE A 32 4.35 7.76 4.18
CA PHE A 32 5.66 7.84 3.54
C PHE A 32 6.80 8.05 4.55
N PHE A 33 6.74 9.09 5.39
CA PHE A 33 7.84 9.38 6.32
C PHE A 33 7.91 8.39 7.48
N ALA A 34 6.78 7.92 8.02
CA ALA A 34 6.81 6.93 9.10
C ALA A 34 7.47 5.61 8.66
N PRO A 35 7.19 5.01 7.50
CA PRO A 35 7.96 3.87 6.96
C PRO A 35 9.46 4.13 6.89
N ILE A 36 9.90 5.30 6.46
CA ILE A 36 11.33 5.67 6.41
C ILE A 36 11.92 5.67 7.82
N ILE A 37 11.27 6.36 8.75
CA ILE A 37 11.75 6.50 10.14
C ILE A 37 11.87 5.12 10.80
N ILE A 38 10.83 4.30 10.69
CA ILE A 38 10.81 2.95 11.28
C ILE A 38 11.89 2.09 10.66
N SER A 39 11.98 2.04 9.33
CA SER A 39 12.97 1.21 8.63
C SER A 39 14.39 1.61 9.02
N LYS A 40 14.70 2.91 9.08
CA LYS A 40 16.01 3.40 9.54
C LYS A 40 16.33 3.02 10.98
N ALA A 41 15.33 3.04 11.85
CA ALA A 41 15.52 2.69 13.25
C ALA A 41 15.84 1.21 13.47
N ILE A 42 15.35 0.31 12.61
CA ILE A 42 15.49 -1.15 12.79
C ILE A 42 16.43 -1.81 11.78
N VAL A 43 17.08 -1.06 10.88
CA VAL A 43 17.91 -1.62 9.79
C VAL A 43 19.01 -2.56 10.30
N ASN A 44 19.67 -2.20 11.41
CA ASN A 44 20.72 -3.05 12.00
C ASN A 44 20.17 -4.37 12.54
N ASN A 45 18.97 -4.37 13.12
CA ASN A 45 18.29 -5.57 13.58
C ASN A 45 17.91 -6.46 12.38
N LEU A 46 17.40 -5.85 11.30
CA LEU A 46 17.07 -6.58 10.07
C LEU A 46 18.31 -7.23 9.46
N LYS A 47 19.43 -6.50 9.42
CA LYS A 47 20.71 -7.02 8.94
C LYS A 47 21.17 -8.24 9.73
N SER A 48 21.10 -8.20 11.07
CA SER A 48 21.49 -9.32 11.93
C SER A 48 20.60 -10.55 11.77
N ALA A 49 19.36 -10.36 11.32
CA ALA A 49 18.35 -11.42 11.18
C ALA A 49 18.13 -11.88 9.73
N ASN A 50 18.89 -11.39 8.74
CA ASN A 50 18.57 -11.55 7.32
C ASN A 50 17.10 -11.19 7.05
N GLY A 51 16.68 -10.08 7.61
CA GLY A 51 15.27 -9.69 7.67
C GLY A 51 14.72 -9.15 6.36
N MET A 52 13.47 -8.75 6.39
CA MET A 52 12.82 -8.16 5.23
C MET A 52 11.86 -7.03 5.62
N ILE A 53 11.55 -6.19 4.65
CA ILE A 53 10.54 -5.13 4.76
C ILE A 53 9.47 -5.39 3.70
N ILE A 54 8.20 -5.37 4.09
CA ILE A 54 7.07 -5.39 3.16
C ILE A 54 6.27 -4.11 3.35
N ASN A 55 6.34 -3.22 2.36
CA ASN A 55 5.57 -2.00 2.34
C ASN A 55 4.14 -2.27 1.83
N VAL A 56 3.16 -1.67 2.48
CA VAL A 56 1.76 -1.75 2.01
C VAL A 56 1.43 -0.49 1.23
N THR A 57 1.47 -0.62 -0.10
CA THR A 57 1.08 0.43 -1.04
C THR A 57 -0.43 0.41 -1.32
N SER A 58 -0.87 0.55 -2.53
CA SER A 58 -2.28 0.46 -2.96
C SER A 58 -2.35 0.44 -4.50
N ILE A 59 -3.41 -0.11 -5.06
CA ILE A 59 -3.72 0.06 -6.49
C ILE A 59 -3.87 1.54 -6.88
N ALA A 60 -4.18 2.42 -5.93
CA ALA A 60 -4.24 3.86 -6.13
C ALA A 60 -2.85 4.50 -6.41
N SER A 61 -1.74 3.74 -6.26
CA SER A 61 -0.40 4.20 -6.62
C SER A 61 -0.23 4.44 -8.12
N ASP A 62 -0.87 3.61 -8.93
CA ASP A 62 -0.72 3.63 -10.38
C ASP A 62 -1.98 4.13 -11.10
N ASN A 63 -3.12 4.14 -10.42
CA ASN A 63 -4.41 4.46 -11.03
C ASN A 63 -5.18 5.50 -10.23
N VAL A 64 -5.96 6.33 -10.92
CA VAL A 64 -6.89 7.24 -10.24
C VAL A 64 -8.03 6.43 -9.64
N HIS A 65 -8.07 6.40 -8.32
CA HIS A 65 -9.08 5.64 -7.58
C HIS A 65 -10.28 6.51 -7.24
N GLN A 66 -11.49 5.94 -7.35
CA GLN A 66 -12.76 6.66 -7.19
C GLN A 66 -12.95 7.27 -5.79
N PHE A 67 -12.36 6.65 -4.75
CA PHE A 67 -12.54 7.07 -3.36
C PHE A 67 -11.25 7.52 -2.68
N ALA A 68 -10.09 7.30 -3.29
CA ALA A 68 -8.81 7.74 -2.74
C ALA A 68 -8.45 9.14 -3.23
N GLY A 69 -8.26 10.07 -2.31
CA GLY A 69 -7.85 11.43 -2.66
C GLY A 69 -6.41 11.52 -3.17
N PRO A 70 -6.04 12.66 -3.79
CA PRO A 70 -4.74 12.82 -4.45
C PRO A 70 -3.55 12.65 -3.50
N ALA A 71 -3.62 13.18 -2.28
CA ALA A 71 -2.52 13.03 -1.33
C ALA A 71 -2.29 11.56 -0.92
N TYR A 72 -3.37 10.77 -0.77
CA TYR A 72 -3.24 9.33 -0.50
C TYR A 72 -2.57 8.61 -1.67
N ALA A 73 -3.12 8.76 -2.88
CA ALA A 73 -2.60 8.10 -4.07
C ALA A 73 -1.12 8.43 -4.29
N THR A 74 -0.76 9.72 -4.23
CA THR A 74 0.62 10.17 -4.39
C THR A 74 1.54 9.65 -3.29
N SER A 75 1.08 9.59 -2.03
CA SER A 75 1.90 9.05 -0.94
C SER A 75 2.18 7.55 -1.11
N LYS A 76 1.22 6.79 -1.65
CA LYS A 76 1.39 5.36 -1.94
C LYS A 76 2.28 5.13 -3.16
N ALA A 77 2.20 5.97 -4.19
CA ALA A 77 3.13 5.96 -5.32
C ALA A 77 4.57 6.30 -4.88
N ALA A 78 4.74 7.26 -3.98
CA ALA A 78 6.04 7.57 -3.38
C ALA A 78 6.59 6.37 -2.58
N LEU A 79 5.76 5.69 -1.78
CA LEU A 79 6.16 4.49 -1.04
C LEU A 79 6.55 3.32 -1.96
N LYS A 80 5.85 3.15 -3.09
CA LYS A 80 6.20 2.18 -4.14
C LYS A 80 7.59 2.48 -4.71
N SER A 81 7.88 3.74 -5.04
CA SER A 81 9.21 4.14 -5.52
C SER A 81 10.28 3.91 -4.46
N LEU A 82 10.01 4.33 -3.21
CA LEU A 82 10.91 4.12 -2.07
C LEU A 82 11.25 2.62 -1.86
N THR A 83 10.28 1.73 -2.09
CA THR A 83 10.51 0.28 -1.98
C THR A 83 11.66 -0.18 -2.88
N ARG A 84 11.72 0.31 -4.12
CA ARG A 84 12.80 -0.05 -5.06
C ARG A 84 14.16 0.51 -4.63
N GLU A 85 14.19 1.77 -4.19
CA GLU A 85 15.42 2.40 -3.69
C GLU A 85 15.96 1.64 -2.47
N MET A 86 15.08 1.34 -1.50
CA MET A 86 15.45 0.57 -0.33
C MET A 86 15.93 -0.85 -0.68
N ALA A 87 15.27 -1.50 -1.63
CA ALA A 87 15.65 -2.83 -2.10
C ALA A 87 17.07 -2.84 -2.71
N SER A 88 17.40 -1.81 -3.49
CA SER A 88 18.73 -1.63 -4.08
C SER A 88 19.78 -1.40 -3.00
N ASP A 89 19.55 -0.46 -2.10
CA ASP A 89 20.54 -0.04 -1.11
C ASP A 89 20.80 -1.09 -0.03
N LEU A 90 19.76 -1.82 0.40
CA LEU A 90 19.82 -2.77 1.51
C LEU A 90 20.15 -4.21 1.07
N ALA A 91 20.17 -4.50 -0.23
CA ALA A 91 20.50 -5.83 -0.76
C ALA A 91 21.90 -6.31 -0.33
N LYS A 92 22.88 -5.41 -0.27
CA LYS A 92 24.25 -5.71 0.22
C LYS A 92 24.29 -6.18 1.67
N ASP A 93 23.27 -5.86 2.45
CA ASP A 93 23.11 -6.25 3.84
C ASP A 93 22.17 -7.45 4.02
N ASN A 94 21.85 -8.18 2.92
CA ASN A 94 20.91 -9.30 2.87
C ASN A 94 19.49 -8.96 3.36
N ILE A 95 19.09 -7.70 3.24
CA ILE A 95 17.72 -7.26 3.57
C ILE A 95 16.93 -7.14 2.27
N ARG A 96 15.85 -7.90 2.14
CA ARG A 96 14.90 -7.78 1.03
C ARG A 96 13.85 -6.72 1.34
N VAL A 97 13.48 -5.93 0.34
CA VAL A 97 12.41 -4.94 0.48
C VAL A 97 11.45 -5.09 -0.70
N ASN A 98 10.20 -5.39 -0.40
CA ASN A 98 9.15 -5.56 -1.39
C ASN A 98 7.91 -4.77 -0.97
N ALA A 99 6.92 -4.73 -1.84
CA ALA A 99 5.63 -4.12 -1.56
C ALA A 99 4.48 -5.06 -1.93
N ILE A 100 3.34 -4.83 -1.30
CA ILE A 100 2.03 -5.33 -1.75
C ILE A 100 1.14 -4.15 -2.08
N ALA A 101 0.32 -4.28 -3.13
CA ALA A 101 -0.68 -3.29 -3.54
C ALA A 101 -2.09 -3.90 -3.44
N PRO A 102 -2.75 -3.80 -2.27
CA PRO A 102 -4.13 -4.25 -2.14
C PRO A 102 -5.07 -3.39 -2.98
N GLY A 103 -6.08 -4.05 -3.56
CA GLY A 103 -7.26 -3.41 -4.13
C GLY A 103 -8.36 -3.23 -3.07
N GLU A 104 -9.57 -3.58 -3.44
CA GLU A 104 -10.72 -3.51 -2.54
C GLU A 104 -10.73 -4.72 -1.60
N ILE A 105 -10.40 -4.47 -0.34
CA ILE A 105 -10.37 -5.47 0.73
C ILE A 105 -11.52 -5.25 1.70
N GLU A 106 -12.20 -6.32 2.08
CA GLU A 106 -13.33 -6.29 3.01
C GLU A 106 -12.86 -5.91 4.41
N THR A 107 -13.21 -4.70 4.82
CA THR A 107 -12.87 -4.15 6.14
C THR A 107 -14.09 -3.41 6.70
N SER A 108 -14.05 -3.08 7.98
CA SER A 108 -15.12 -2.29 8.64
C SER A 108 -15.38 -0.91 8.02
N MET A 109 -14.51 -0.46 7.11
CA MET A 109 -14.68 0.83 6.43
C MET A 109 -15.49 0.76 5.15
N VAL A 110 -15.80 -0.43 4.65
CA VAL A 110 -16.58 -0.64 3.43
C VAL A 110 -18.06 -0.50 3.75
N THR A 111 -18.73 0.47 3.13
CA THR A 111 -20.18 0.63 3.25
C THR A 111 -20.92 -0.26 2.24
N PRO A 112 -22.15 -0.73 2.51
CA PRO A 112 -22.92 -1.53 1.55
C PRO A 112 -23.07 -0.88 0.17
N SER A 113 -23.27 0.44 0.13
CA SER A 113 -23.42 1.20 -1.13
C SER A 113 -22.11 1.26 -1.93
N SER A 114 -20.97 1.49 -1.28
CA SER A 114 -19.67 1.46 -1.95
C SER A 114 -19.29 0.04 -2.38
N LYS A 115 -19.66 -0.99 -1.60
CA LYS A 115 -19.36 -2.39 -1.91
C LYS A 115 -19.99 -2.80 -3.24
N LYS A 116 -21.29 -2.52 -3.45
CA LYS A 116 -21.98 -2.85 -4.71
C LYS A 116 -21.30 -2.20 -5.92
N LEU A 117 -21.04 -0.89 -5.83
CA LEU A 117 -20.47 -0.12 -6.94
C LEU A 117 -19.04 -0.59 -7.31
N LEU A 118 -18.23 -0.93 -6.30
CA LEU A 118 -16.84 -1.37 -6.52
C LEU A 118 -16.75 -2.81 -7.00
N THR A 119 -17.60 -3.70 -6.47
CA THR A 119 -17.63 -5.11 -6.89
C THR A 119 -17.82 -5.27 -8.40
N GLU A 120 -18.63 -4.42 -9.03
CA GLU A 120 -18.86 -4.46 -10.48
C GLU A 120 -17.59 -4.19 -11.29
N LYS A 121 -16.66 -3.40 -10.74
CA LYS A 121 -15.39 -3.02 -11.38
C LYS A 121 -14.27 -4.05 -11.18
N ILE A 122 -14.44 -4.99 -10.25
CA ILE A 122 -13.45 -6.04 -9.98
C ILE A 122 -13.74 -7.24 -10.90
N PRO A 123 -12.78 -7.69 -11.72
CA PRO A 123 -12.98 -8.87 -12.58
C PRO A 123 -13.42 -10.11 -11.81
N MET A 124 -12.86 -10.39 -10.64
CA MET A 124 -13.26 -11.52 -9.78
C MET A 124 -14.61 -11.32 -9.07
N LYS A 125 -15.30 -10.18 -9.29
CA LYS A 125 -16.66 -9.89 -8.79
C LYS A 125 -16.84 -10.03 -7.28
N ARG A 126 -15.79 -9.87 -6.53
CA ARG A 126 -15.80 -9.82 -5.07
C ARG A 126 -14.65 -8.99 -4.52
N PHE A 127 -14.78 -8.58 -3.29
CA PHE A 127 -13.65 -8.02 -2.52
C PHE A 127 -12.70 -9.15 -2.12
N GLY A 128 -11.43 -8.80 -1.96
CA GLY A 128 -10.47 -9.64 -1.25
C GLY A 128 -10.72 -9.59 0.26
N THR A 129 -10.21 -10.58 0.98
CA THR A 129 -10.27 -10.62 2.44
C THR A 129 -8.93 -10.20 3.05
N PRO A 130 -8.89 -9.73 4.31
CA PRO A 130 -7.64 -9.51 5.03
C PRO A 130 -6.75 -10.75 5.08
N ASP A 131 -7.34 -11.94 5.19
CA ASP A 131 -6.60 -13.21 5.23
C ASP A 131 -5.92 -13.53 3.90
N GLU A 132 -6.54 -13.18 2.76
CA GLU A 132 -5.89 -13.32 1.44
C GLU A 132 -4.67 -12.40 1.34
N VAL A 133 -4.76 -11.18 1.85
CA VAL A 133 -3.62 -10.26 1.92
C VAL A 133 -2.53 -10.80 2.86
N ALA A 134 -2.90 -11.27 4.04
CA ALA A 134 -1.99 -11.86 5.01
C ALA A 134 -1.28 -13.11 4.47
N GLY A 135 -2.00 -13.95 3.73
CA GLY A 135 -1.45 -15.14 3.07
C GLY A 135 -0.34 -14.79 2.06
N VAL A 136 -0.53 -13.73 1.27
CA VAL A 136 0.52 -13.25 0.35
C VAL A 136 1.73 -12.74 1.13
N ILE A 137 1.52 -11.93 2.19
CA ILE A 137 2.62 -11.43 3.04
C ILE A 137 3.40 -12.61 3.64
N LEU A 138 2.72 -13.60 4.19
CA LEU A 138 3.34 -14.79 4.77
C LEU A 138 4.16 -15.57 3.72
N SER A 139 3.63 -15.73 2.52
CA SER A 139 4.34 -16.36 1.41
C SER A 139 5.62 -15.60 1.05
N MET A 140 5.58 -14.27 1.01
CA MET A 140 6.75 -13.43 0.74
C MET A 140 7.84 -13.55 1.82
N CYS A 141 7.47 -13.96 3.03
CA CYS A 141 8.42 -14.24 4.13
C CYS A 141 9.13 -15.59 3.99
N SER A 142 8.70 -16.47 3.09
CA SER A 142 9.29 -17.80 2.92
C SER A 142 10.56 -17.78 2.06
N GLU A 143 11.34 -18.86 2.15
CA GLU A 143 12.53 -19.08 1.31
C GLU A 143 12.21 -19.15 -0.18
N THR A 144 10.98 -19.51 -0.55
CA THR A 144 10.50 -19.51 -1.95
C THR A 144 10.63 -18.13 -2.59
N PHE A 145 10.56 -17.06 -1.81
CA PHE A 145 10.73 -15.67 -2.24
C PHE A 145 12.14 -15.11 -2.02
N SER A 146 13.14 -15.95 -1.73
CA SER A 146 14.50 -15.49 -1.38
C SER A 146 15.17 -14.63 -2.46
N TYR A 147 14.83 -14.83 -3.74
CA TYR A 147 15.37 -14.06 -4.87
C TYR A 147 14.42 -12.94 -5.35
N VAL A 148 13.32 -12.68 -4.62
CA VAL A 148 12.35 -11.62 -4.94
C VAL A 148 12.67 -10.37 -4.12
N ASN A 149 13.12 -9.31 -4.79
CA ASN A 149 13.50 -8.04 -4.17
C ASN A 149 13.11 -6.85 -5.06
N GLY A 150 12.63 -5.76 -4.48
CA GLY A 150 12.22 -4.53 -5.18
C GLY A 150 10.90 -4.62 -5.94
N THR A 151 10.11 -5.69 -5.76
CA THR A 151 8.84 -5.89 -6.47
C THR A 151 7.65 -5.37 -5.68
N GLU A 152 6.56 -5.13 -6.40
CA GLU A 152 5.23 -4.87 -5.83
C GLU A 152 4.26 -5.94 -6.34
N ILE A 153 3.65 -6.69 -5.42
CA ILE A 153 2.65 -7.71 -5.74
C ILE A 153 1.26 -7.10 -5.60
N GLN A 154 0.49 -7.12 -6.68
CA GLN A 154 -0.89 -6.65 -6.67
C GLN A 154 -1.83 -7.72 -6.13
N ILE A 155 -2.69 -7.33 -5.18
CA ILE A 155 -3.69 -8.21 -4.54
C ILE A 155 -5.06 -7.54 -4.72
N ASN A 156 -5.62 -7.62 -5.93
CA ASN A 156 -6.71 -6.75 -6.36
C ASN A 156 -7.82 -7.44 -7.18
N GLY A 157 -7.80 -8.76 -7.30
CA GLY A 157 -8.80 -9.49 -8.08
C GLY A 157 -8.85 -9.12 -9.57
N GLY A 158 -7.72 -8.66 -10.13
CA GLY A 158 -7.62 -8.22 -11.52
C GLY A 158 -8.10 -6.77 -11.75
N GLN A 159 -8.31 -5.96 -10.74
CA GLN A 159 -8.91 -4.62 -10.86
C GLN A 159 -8.07 -3.64 -11.71
N THR A 160 -6.79 -3.91 -11.90
CA THR A 160 -5.84 -3.05 -12.64
C THR A 160 -5.28 -3.67 -13.92
N VAL A 161 -5.88 -4.73 -14.42
CA VAL A 161 -5.55 -5.33 -15.72
C VAL A 161 -6.49 -4.89 -16.81
#